data_c81144d073aaeb34967c34752b78ecb1
#
_entry.id   c81144d073aaeb34967c34752b78ecb1
#
_cell.length_a   1.000
_cell.length_b   1.000
_cell.length_c   1.000
_cell.angle_alpha   90.00
_cell.angle_beta   90.00
_cell.angle_gamma   90.00
#
_symmetry.space_group_name_H-M   'P 1'
#
loop_
_entity.id
_entity.type
_entity.pdbx_description
1 polymer ?
#
loop_
_entity_poly.entity_id
_entity_poly.type
_entity_poly.pdbx_seq_one_letter_code
_entity_poly.pdbx_strand_id
1 'polypeptide(L)'
;MLEKVKKIPKSAILYLVLAIFMILAVSMKVNYYIDEIYTYGLSNYNGNGIDMEIEYDKTYTPGTSVYDDYMKVQNGQRFDYVNVWRNQTNDVHPPLYYALIHTICSVFPNKFSKWFAAGINIIFVLLTLYMVRKIISLFTDNKFILWSISLSFVTLSGIIM
;
A
#
# COMPACT_ATOMS: atom_id res chain seq x y z
N MET A 1 21.31 37.28 15.56
CA MET A 1 19.90 37.00 15.22
C MET A 1 19.73 35.49 15.34
N LEU A 2 19.36 34.98 16.53
CA LEU A 2 19.21 33.54 16.78
C LEU A 2 17.89 33.07 16.14
N GLU A 3 17.97 32.30 15.07
CA GLU A 3 16.80 31.62 14.47
C GLU A 3 16.09 30.79 15.56
N LYS A 4 14.83 31.13 15.81
CA LYS A 4 13.97 30.32 16.66
C LYS A 4 13.81 28.94 16.02
N VAL A 5 14.57 27.96 16.47
CA VAL A 5 14.35 26.55 16.11
C VAL A 5 12.89 26.22 16.41
N LYS A 6 12.06 26.07 15.36
CA LYS A 6 10.66 25.70 15.49
C LYS A 6 10.60 24.33 16.18
N LYS A 7 10.14 24.29 17.42
CA LYS A 7 9.93 23.02 18.15
C LYS A 7 9.01 22.13 17.33
N ILE A 8 9.49 20.94 16.99
CA ILE A 8 8.69 19.91 16.31
C ILE A 8 7.43 19.65 17.15
N PRO A 9 6.23 19.75 16.58
CA PRO A 9 5.01 19.50 17.34
C PRO A 9 4.99 18.04 17.81
N LYS A 10 4.62 17.82 19.08
CA LYS A 10 4.61 16.47 19.68
C LYS A 10 3.80 15.45 18.84
N SER A 11 2.77 15.90 18.15
CA SER A 11 2.00 15.05 17.23
C SER A 11 2.83 14.55 16.04
N ALA A 12 3.80 15.31 15.54
CA ALA A 12 4.65 14.86 14.44
C ALA A 12 5.52 13.66 14.82
N ILE A 13 5.89 13.55 16.10
CA ILE A 13 6.65 12.40 16.63
C ILE A 13 5.82 11.11 16.49
N LEU A 14 4.51 11.17 16.77
CA LEU A 14 3.64 10.01 16.63
C LEU A 14 3.59 9.49 15.18
N TYR A 15 3.43 10.39 14.20
CA TYR A 15 3.43 10.01 12.78
C TYR A 15 4.78 9.43 12.36
N LEU A 16 5.87 10.02 12.83
CA LEU A 16 7.22 9.54 12.54
C LEU A 16 7.43 8.12 13.11
N VAL A 17 7.06 7.89 14.35
CA VAL A 17 7.18 6.58 15.02
C VAL A 17 6.34 5.53 14.27
N LEU A 18 5.09 5.86 13.91
CA LEU A 18 4.24 4.96 13.14
C LEU A 18 4.85 4.65 11.77
N ALA A 19 5.32 5.66 11.05
CA ALA A 19 5.94 5.48 9.75
C ALA A 19 7.19 4.57 9.85
N ILE A 20 8.07 4.81 10.82
CA ILE A 20 9.26 3.97 11.06
C ILE A 20 8.84 2.53 11.36
N PHE A 21 7.85 2.33 12.23
CA PHE A 21 7.36 1.01 12.56
C PHE A 21 6.84 0.26 11.34
N MET A 22 6.01 0.90 10.50
CA MET A 22 5.50 0.30 9.27
C MET A 22 6.62 -0.01 8.28
N ILE A 23 7.59 0.88 8.11
CA ILE A 23 8.76 0.66 7.27
C ILE A 23 9.55 -0.57 7.76
N LEU A 24 9.78 -0.69 9.05
CA LEU A 24 10.47 -1.86 9.62
C LEU A 24 9.68 -3.14 9.39
N ALA A 25 8.36 -3.14 9.61
CA ALA A 25 7.51 -4.29 9.36
C ALA A 25 7.57 -4.74 7.88
N VAL A 26 7.45 -3.81 6.94
CA VAL A 26 7.58 -4.11 5.51
C VAL A 26 8.99 -4.59 5.15
N SER A 27 10.04 -4.03 5.79
CA SER A 27 11.43 -4.47 5.56
C SER A 27 11.63 -5.93 5.92
N MET A 28 11.03 -6.37 7.02
CA MET A 28 11.12 -7.75 7.53
C MET A 28 10.27 -8.75 6.73
N LYS A 29 9.36 -8.27 5.89
CA LYS A 29 8.49 -9.11 5.08
C LYS A 29 9.28 -9.87 4.01
N VAL A 30 9.25 -11.19 4.07
CA VAL A 30 9.96 -12.09 3.14
C VAL A 30 8.98 -12.72 2.14
N ASN A 31 7.77 -13.07 2.58
CA ASN A 31 6.80 -13.80 1.79
C ASN A 31 5.67 -12.89 1.32
N TYR A 32 5.03 -13.27 0.22
CA TYR A 32 3.83 -12.63 -0.31
C TYR A 32 2.63 -13.54 -0.05
N TYR A 33 1.54 -12.95 0.43
CA TYR A 33 0.24 -13.62 0.46
C TYR A 33 -0.34 -13.65 -0.94
N ILE A 34 -1.19 -14.63 -1.19
CA ILE A 34 -1.83 -14.79 -2.49
C ILE A 34 -2.62 -13.55 -2.91
N ASP A 35 -3.29 -12.90 -1.96
CA ASP A 35 -4.05 -11.67 -2.22
C ASP A 35 -3.17 -10.50 -2.68
N GLU A 36 -1.90 -10.46 -2.24
CA GLU A 36 -0.96 -9.44 -2.73
C GLU A 36 -0.53 -9.73 -4.17
N ILE A 37 -0.30 -11.00 -4.50
CA ILE A 37 0.02 -11.42 -5.86
C ILE A 37 -1.15 -11.05 -6.78
N TYR A 38 -2.38 -11.36 -6.38
CA TYR A 38 -3.58 -10.96 -7.13
C TYR A 38 -3.71 -9.44 -7.24
N THR A 39 -3.44 -8.71 -6.17
CA THR A 39 -3.49 -7.25 -6.19
C THR A 39 -2.55 -6.65 -7.23
N TYR A 40 -1.30 -7.12 -7.29
CA TYR A 40 -0.37 -6.69 -8.35
C TYR A 40 -0.79 -7.19 -9.73
N GLY A 41 -1.24 -8.43 -9.85
CA GLY A 41 -1.70 -8.99 -11.11
C GLY A 41 -2.90 -8.24 -11.68
N LEU A 42 -3.94 -8.04 -10.89
CA LEU A 42 -5.13 -7.27 -11.30
C LEU A 42 -4.81 -5.79 -11.61
N SER A 43 -3.73 -5.26 -11.04
CA SER A 43 -3.25 -3.93 -11.38
C SER A 43 -2.49 -3.89 -12.71
N ASN A 44 -1.72 -4.93 -13.06
CA ASN A 44 -0.67 -4.83 -14.06
C ASN A 44 -0.80 -5.80 -15.23
N TYR A 45 -1.46 -6.96 -15.01
CA TYR A 45 -1.55 -7.98 -16.03
C TYR A 45 -2.47 -7.57 -17.19
N ASN A 46 -1.96 -7.70 -18.41
CA ASN A 46 -2.70 -7.39 -19.63
C ASN A 46 -3.23 -8.69 -20.27
N GLY A 47 -4.13 -9.34 -19.58
CA GLY A 47 -4.84 -10.54 -20.02
C GLY A 47 -6.31 -10.46 -19.60
N ASN A 48 -7.08 -11.52 -19.81
CA ASN A 48 -8.48 -11.56 -19.41
C ASN A 48 -8.66 -11.89 -17.92
N GLY A 49 -8.07 -11.06 -17.02
CA GLY A 49 -8.25 -11.24 -15.59
C GLY A 49 -7.44 -12.38 -14.98
N ILE A 50 -8.07 -13.23 -14.20
CA ILE A 50 -7.44 -14.29 -13.38
C ILE A 50 -7.02 -15.53 -14.18
N ASP A 51 -6.97 -15.48 -15.51
CA ASP A 51 -6.54 -16.59 -16.36
C ASP A 51 -5.01 -16.87 -16.27
N MET A 52 -4.50 -16.88 -15.02
CA MET A 52 -3.32 -17.68 -14.77
C MET A 52 -3.78 -19.14 -14.76
N GLU A 53 -3.46 -19.89 -15.79
CA GLU A 53 -3.41 -21.34 -15.68
C GLU A 53 -2.38 -21.71 -14.61
N ILE A 54 -2.84 -21.70 -13.35
CA ILE A 54 -2.05 -22.22 -12.25
C ILE A 54 -2.07 -23.74 -12.45
N GLU A 55 -1.03 -24.26 -13.05
CA GLU A 55 -0.77 -25.68 -13.00
C GLU A 55 -0.52 -26.04 -11.53
N TYR A 56 -1.52 -26.61 -10.87
CA TYR A 56 -1.51 -26.95 -9.44
C TYR A 56 -0.36 -27.86 -9.02
N ASP A 57 0.31 -28.51 -9.96
CA ASP A 57 1.43 -29.44 -9.73
C ASP A 57 2.82 -28.80 -9.81
N LYS A 58 2.93 -27.49 -10.09
CA LYS A 58 4.22 -26.81 -10.13
C LYS A 58 4.47 -25.97 -8.89
N THR A 59 5.58 -26.24 -8.23
CA THR A 59 6.10 -25.37 -7.17
C THR A 59 6.67 -24.09 -7.79
N TYR A 60 5.99 -22.97 -7.63
CA TYR A 60 6.45 -21.69 -8.14
C TYR A 60 7.43 -21.05 -7.15
N THR A 61 8.64 -20.80 -7.61
CA THR A 61 9.65 -20.08 -6.84
C THR A 61 9.55 -18.59 -7.17
N PRO A 62 9.60 -17.67 -6.18
CA PRO A 62 9.68 -16.23 -6.44
C PRO A 62 10.82 -15.92 -7.42
N GLY A 63 10.52 -15.17 -8.47
CA GLY A 63 11.47 -14.86 -9.55
C GLY A 63 11.36 -15.74 -10.79
N THR A 64 10.38 -16.64 -10.87
CA THR A 64 10.05 -17.33 -12.12
C THR A 64 9.25 -16.42 -13.05
N SER A 65 9.49 -16.52 -14.35
CA SER A 65 8.94 -15.64 -15.40
C SER A 65 7.41 -15.49 -15.36
N VAL A 66 6.68 -16.53 -14.98
CA VAL A 66 5.20 -16.52 -14.93
C VAL A 66 4.67 -15.46 -13.94
N TYR A 67 5.21 -15.41 -12.72
CA TYR A 67 4.81 -14.39 -11.75
C TYR A 67 5.33 -13.00 -12.11
N ASP A 68 6.51 -12.95 -12.70
CA ASP A 68 7.13 -11.70 -13.13
C ASP A 68 6.26 -10.99 -14.18
N ASP A 69 5.78 -11.71 -15.19
CA ASP A 69 4.92 -11.15 -16.22
C ASP A 69 3.54 -10.77 -15.69
N TYR A 70 3.05 -11.47 -14.68
CA TYR A 70 1.77 -11.19 -14.05
C TYR A 70 1.81 -9.94 -13.15
N MET A 71 2.87 -9.76 -12.36
CA MET A 71 2.95 -8.69 -11.36
C MET A 71 3.59 -7.39 -11.88
N LYS A 72 4.32 -7.43 -13.00
CA LYS A 72 5.04 -6.28 -13.53
C LYS A 72 4.30 -5.60 -14.68
N VAL A 73 4.41 -4.28 -14.74
CA VAL A 73 4.01 -3.53 -15.93
C VAL A 73 5.09 -3.66 -17.00
N GLN A 74 4.75 -4.16 -18.18
CA GLN A 74 5.63 -4.19 -19.35
C GLN A 74 5.71 -2.82 -20.02
N ASN A 75 6.79 -2.53 -20.75
CA ASN A 75 7.01 -1.21 -21.36
C ASN A 75 5.83 -0.71 -22.21
N GLY A 76 5.19 -1.61 -22.97
CA GLY A 76 4.04 -1.27 -23.82
C GLY A 76 2.71 -1.12 -23.09
N GLN A 77 2.66 -1.40 -21.79
CA GLN A 77 1.43 -1.44 -20.96
C GLN A 77 1.38 -0.32 -19.91
N ARG A 78 2.31 0.63 -20.00
CA ARG A 78 2.41 1.71 -19.02
C ARG A 78 1.18 2.62 -19.08
N PHE A 79 0.64 2.91 -17.90
CA PHE A 79 -0.52 3.79 -17.72
C PHE A 79 -1.79 3.32 -18.46
N ASP A 80 -1.92 2.01 -18.71
CA ASP A 80 -3.11 1.40 -19.31
C ASP A 80 -4.22 1.20 -18.26
N TYR A 81 -4.87 2.31 -17.89
CA TYR A 81 -5.97 2.28 -16.93
C TYR A 81 -7.24 1.61 -17.48
N VAL A 82 -7.36 1.48 -18.80
CA VAL A 82 -8.47 0.75 -19.43
C VAL A 82 -8.35 -0.72 -19.07
N ASN A 83 -7.13 -1.26 -19.14
CA ASN A 83 -6.86 -2.64 -18.74
C ASN A 83 -7.09 -2.85 -17.22
N VAL A 84 -6.62 -1.92 -16.37
CA VAL A 84 -6.91 -1.97 -14.93
C VAL A 84 -8.41 -2.02 -14.67
N TRP A 85 -9.18 -1.15 -15.32
CA TRP A 85 -10.64 -1.15 -15.20
C TRP A 85 -11.26 -2.47 -15.65
N ARG A 86 -10.80 -3.02 -16.79
CA ARG A 86 -11.28 -4.31 -17.31
C ARG A 86 -11.03 -5.46 -16.33
N ASN A 87 -9.84 -5.51 -15.73
CA ASN A 87 -9.53 -6.51 -14.72
C ASN A 87 -10.47 -6.39 -13.51
N GLN A 88 -10.82 -5.16 -13.11
CA GLN A 88 -11.69 -4.89 -11.97
C GLN A 88 -13.18 -5.14 -12.26
N THR A 89 -13.62 -5.16 -13.51
CA THR A 89 -15.02 -5.51 -13.84
C THR A 89 -15.36 -6.97 -13.51
N ASN A 90 -14.34 -7.81 -13.41
CA ASN A 90 -14.46 -9.23 -13.05
C ASN A 90 -14.11 -9.50 -11.57
N ASP A 91 -13.83 -8.45 -10.80
CA ASP A 91 -13.48 -8.52 -9.38
C ASP A 91 -14.47 -7.68 -8.53
N VAL A 92 -14.48 -7.92 -7.23
CA VAL A 92 -15.39 -7.26 -6.28
C VAL A 92 -14.81 -5.98 -5.67
N HIS A 93 -13.57 -5.66 -5.95
CA HIS A 93 -12.86 -4.55 -5.30
C HIS A 93 -12.90 -3.25 -6.12
N PRO A 94 -12.94 -2.07 -5.46
CA PRO A 94 -12.93 -0.79 -6.16
C PRO A 94 -11.62 -0.56 -6.94
N PRO A 95 -11.68 -0.01 -8.17
CA PRO A 95 -10.53 0.08 -9.07
C PRO A 95 -9.46 1.10 -8.66
N LEU A 96 -9.78 2.05 -7.79
CA LEU A 96 -8.88 3.16 -7.44
C LEU A 96 -7.53 2.70 -6.87
N TYR A 97 -7.54 1.73 -5.96
CA TYR A 97 -6.32 1.22 -5.34
C TYR A 97 -5.41 0.54 -6.37
N TYR A 98 -5.99 -0.24 -7.25
CA TYR A 98 -5.28 -0.92 -8.34
C TYR A 98 -4.69 0.07 -9.35
N ALA A 99 -5.42 1.14 -9.67
CA ALA A 99 -4.93 2.22 -10.52
C ALA A 99 -3.71 2.95 -9.90
N LEU A 100 -3.70 3.14 -8.58
CA LEU A 100 -2.56 3.73 -7.88
C LEU A 100 -1.33 2.81 -7.94
N ILE A 101 -1.51 1.50 -7.72
CA ILE A 101 -0.43 0.52 -7.87
C ILE A 101 0.08 0.50 -9.30
N HIS A 102 -0.81 0.43 -10.29
CA HIS A 102 -0.46 0.47 -11.71
C HIS A 102 0.33 1.73 -12.07
N THR A 103 -0.05 2.88 -11.51
CA THR A 103 0.67 4.15 -11.71
C THR A 103 2.13 4.03 -11.28
N ILE A 104 2.38 3.53 -10.06
CA ILE A 104 3.75 3.39 -9.55
C ILE A 104 4.52 2.35 -10.36
N CYS A 105 3.91 1.20 -10.66
CA CYS A 105 4.53 0.16 -11.48
C CYS A 105 4.84 0.67 -12.90
N SER A 106 4.00 1.55 -13.46
CA SER A 106 4.21 2.17 -14.77
C SER A 106 5.37 3.17 -14.78
N VAL A 107 5.66 3.82 -13.64
CA VAL A 107 6.87 4.67 -13.51
C VAL A 107 8.14 3.81 -13.51
N PHE A 108 8.08 2.59 -12.99
CA PHE A 108 9.18 1.64 -12.91
C PHE A 108 8.88 0.35 -13.69
N PRO A 109 8.75 0.40 -15.03
CA PRO A 109 8.38 -0.76 -15.82
C PRO A 109 9.39 -1.91 -15.69
N ASN A 110 8.91 -3.13 -15.86
CA ASN A 110 9.68 -4.38 -15.73
C ASN A 110 10.28 -4.60 -14.31
N LYS A 111 9.82 -3.83 -13.32
CA LYS A 111 10.26 -3.99 -11.93
C LYS A 111 9.08 -4.36 -11.04
N PHE A 112 9.36 -5.25 -10.12
CA PHE A 112 8.47 -5.56 -9.01
C PHE A 112 9.13 -5.16 -7.69
N SER A 113 8.35 -4.57 -6.80
CA SER A 113 8.83 -4.26 -5.45
C SER A 113 7.66 -4.27 -4.46
N LYS A 114 7.82 -4.96 -3.33
CA LYS A 114 6.87 -4.90 -2.21
C LYS A 114 6.59 -3.46 -1.74
N TRP A 115 7.53 -2.56 -1.95
CA TRP A 115 7.41 -1.16 -1.54
C TRP A 115 6.41 -0.35 -2.34
N PHE A 116 6.02 -0.80 -3.54
CA PHE A 116 5.07 -0.04 -4.37
C PHE A 116 3.69 0.01 -3.71
N ALA A 117 3.10 -1.14 -3.37
CA ALA A 117 1.82 -1.19 -2.65
C ALA A 117 1.98 -0.75 -1.19
N ALA A 118 3.04 -1.19 -0.51
CA ALA A 118 3.28 -0.82 0.88
C ALA A 118 3.45 0.69 1.07
N GLY A 119 4.12 1.38 0.15
CA GLY A 119 4.25 2.84 0.19
C GLY A 119 2.91 3.56 0.11
N ILE A 120 2.00 3.10 -0.76
CA ILE A 120 0.62 3.61 -0.83
C ILE A 120 -0.09 3.40 0.50
N ASN A 121 0.00 2.19 1.06
CA ASN A 121 -0.65 1.84 2.33
C ASN A 121 -0.11 2.68 3.49
N ILE A 122 1.19 2.89 3.58
CA ILE A 122 1.79 3.75 4.61
C ILE A 122 1.23 5.18 4.51
N ILE A 123 1.16 5.74 3.30
CA ILE A 123 0.59 7.07 3.10
C ILE A 123 -0.88 7.11 3.54
N PHE A 124 -1.69 6.12 3.15
CA PHE A 124 -3.10 6.08 3.54
C PHE A 124 -3.31 5.91 5.03
N VAL A 125 -2.52 5.09 5.71
CA VAL A 125 -2.58 4.95 7.18
C VAL A 125 -2.26 6.27 7.87
N LEU A 126 -1.21 6.99 7.43
CA LEU A 126 -0.85 8.28 8.01
C LEU A 126 -1.93 9.35 7.75
N LEU A 127 -2.53 9.36 6.56
CA LEU A 127 -3.65 10.24 6.23
C LEU A 127 -4.89 9.90 7.08
N THR A 128 -5.20 8.62 7.24
CA THR A 128 -6.31 8.17 8.07
C THR A 128 -6.11 8.60 9.53
N LEU A 129 -4.93 8.41 10.09
CA LEU A 129 -4.61 8.89 11.43
C LEU A 129 -4.78 10.42 11.54
N TYR A 130 -4.35 11.16 10.52
CA TYR A 130 -4.55 12.61 10.48
C TYR A 130 -6.04 12.97 10.51
N MET A 131 -6.86 12.33 9.67
CA MET A 131 -8.30 12.58 9.60
C MET A 131 -9.01 12.19 10.91
N VAL A 132 -8.69 11.04 11.48
CA VAL A 132 -9.23 10.60 12.78
C VAL A 132 -8.92 11.64 13.86
N ARG A 133 -7.68 12.11 13.94
CA ARG A 133 -7.31 13.15 14.92
C ARG A 133 -8.07 14.46 14.68
N LYS A 134 -8.26 14.86 13.43
CA LYS A 134 -9.05 16.04 13.10
C LYS A 134 -10.50 15.91 13.51
N ILE A 135 -11.13 14.78 13.25
CA ILE A 135 -12.51 14.50 13.65
C ILE A 135 -12.64 14.55 15.17
N ILE A 136 -11.76 13.88 15.90
CA ILE A 136 -11.81 13.86 17.36
C ILE A 136 -11.63 15.28 17.95
N SER A 137 -10.77 16.09 17.35
CA SER A 137 -10.56 17.47 17.81
C SER A 137 -11.78 18.39 17.64
N LEU A 138 -12.82 17.96 16.91
CA LEU A 138 -14.10 18.69 16.86
C LEU A 138 -14.96 18.44 18.12
N PHE A 139 -14.69 17.36 18.85
CA PHE A 139 -15.49 16.96 20.00
C PHE A 139 -14.77 17.20 21.33
N THR A 140 -13.44 17.33 21.33
CA THR A 140 -12.66 17.52 22.56
C THR A 140 -11.31 18.19 22.32
N ASP A 141 -10.96 19.13 23.20
CA ASP A 141 -9.61 19.73 23.27
C ASP A 141 -8.69 18.97 24.24
N ASN A 142 -9.20 17.92 24.88
CA ASN A 142 -8.43 17.14 25.85
C ASN A 142 -7.31 16.36 25.14
N LYS A 143 -6.08 16.81 25.37
CA LYS A 143 -4.89 16.21 24.77
C LYS A 143 -4.70 14.74 25.13
N PHE A 144 -5.11 14.34 26.34
CA PHE A 144 -5.01 12.94 26.77
C PHE A 144 -5.92 12.04 25.91
N ILE A 145 -7.17 12.44 25.69
CA ILE A 145 -8.11 11.71 24.82
C ILE A 145 -7.58 11.63 23.38
N LEU A 146 -7.10 12.75 22.82
CA LEU A 146 -6.51 12.78 21.48
C LEU A 146 -5.31 11.83 21.33
N TRP A 147 -4.47 11.74 22.36
CA TRP A 147 -3.33 10.83 22.38
C TRP A 147 -3.74 9.37 22.54
N SER A 148 -4.67 9.08 23.47
CA SER A 148 -5.13 7.72 23.74
C SER A 148 -5.77 7.10 22.50
N ILE A 149 -6.66 7.82 21.79
CA ILE A 149 -7.30 7.32 20.58
C ILE A 149 -6.28 7.17 19.45
N SER A 150 -5.33 8.11 19.32
CA SER A 150 -4.27 7.99 18.31
C SER A 150 -3.39 6.77 18.56
N LEU A 151 -3.07 6.48 19.81
CA LEU A 151 -2.28 5.31 20.18
C LEU A 151 -3.06 4.03 19.94
N SER A 152 -4.34 3.98 20.31
CA SER A 152 -5.21 2.84 20.04
C SER A 152 -5.31 2.55 18.54
N PHE A 153 -5.41 3.58 17.69
CA PHE A 153 -5.41 3.43 16.24
C PHE A 153 -4.11 2.78 15.75
N VAL A 154 -2.97 3.21 16.26
CA VAL A 154 -1.65 2.67 15.89
C VAL A 154 -1.49 1.21 16.30
N THR A 155 -2.10 0.81 17.42
CA THR A 155 -1.97 -0.57 17.96
C THR A 155 -3.01 -1.53 17.43
N LEU A 156 -3.97 -1.08 16.60
CA LEU A 156 -4.93 -1.97 15.94
C LEU A 156 -4.20 -2.96 15.04
N SER A 157 -4.40 -4.25 15.28
CA SER A 157 -3.72 -5.36 14.59
C SER A 157 -3.88 -5.34 13.06
N GLY A 158 -4.98 -4.79 12.54
CA GLY A 158 -5.21 -4.66 11.09
C GLY A 158 -4.34 -3.63 10.36
N ILE A 159 -3.54 -2.83 11.09
CA ILE A 159 -2.59 -1.87 10.49
C ILE A 159 -1.20 -2.49 10.35
N ILE A 160 -0.95 -3.57 11.07
CA ILE A 160 0.37 -4.19 11.25
C ILE A 160 0.61 -5.36 10.27
N MET A 161 -0.45 -5.85 9.60
CA MET A 161 -0.35 -6.96 8.65
C MET A 161 0.02 -6.50 7.24
#